data_0a0620779633e6d785fbdc32d5b7f904
#
_entry.id   0a0620779633e6d785fbdc32d5b7f904
#
_cell.length_a   1.000
_cell.length_b   1.000
_cell.length_c   1.000
_cell.angle_alpha   90.00
_cell.angle_beta   90.00
_cell.angle_gamma   90.00
#
_symmetry.space_group_name_H-M   'P 1'
#
loop_
_entity.id
_entity.type
_entity.pdbx_description
1 polymer ?
#
loop_
_entity_poly.entity_id
_entity_poly.type
_entity_poly.pdbx_seq_one_letter_code
_entity_poly.pdbx_strand_id
1 'polypeptide(L)'
;MPKEIVHLWLADRVWDFFQSIPSLKMSTAGKILFLIGSLFPDSFFYSPFSAHYSLGDNLHELEGKAFYEVVKGNIWNIATPEEKLFLAGMMTHFLADGHWHPTINDVAQQMAEKLPGGFSQVFYHRLLESFMQAHLIDRPKQDEWIKWLGSNYTKAIPVATTVMAKLVPFIGGRRNLSTGDIRIIIFCHETSLRSLHSSVMRERREWFVTKPVFQSFSPLIPPPNDDLYNTFTASIPAESHKVAYIFSHQTVEDYVNLVSSLSRELP
;
A
#
# COMPACT_ATOMS: atom_id res chain seq x y z
N MET A 1 0.51 6.84 0.17
CA MET A 1 0.35 5.37 0.17
C MET A 1 -0.12 4.96 1.54
N PRO A 2 -1.35 4.43 1.70
CA PRO A 2 -1.70 3.77 2.94
C PRO A 2 -0.57 2.83 3.29
N LYS A 3 -0.11 2.82 4.54
CA LYS A 3 1.01 1.97 4.88
C LYS A 3 0.72 0.53 4.48
N GLU A 4 1.74 -0.15 4.07
CA GLU A 4 1.73 -1.46 3.40
C GLU A 4 0.87 -2.50 4.14
N ILE A 5 0.85 -2.47 5.48
CA ILE A 5 0.03 -3.39 6.28
C ILE A 5 -1.46 -3.08 6.14
N VAL A 6 -1.83 -1.81 5.86
CA VAL A 6 -3.23 -1.44 5.58
C VAL A 6 -3.68 -2.07 4.26
N HIS A 7 -2.84 -2.07 3.22
CA HIS A 7 -3.16 -2.73 1.95
C HIS A 7 -3.37 -4.24 2.12
N LEU A 8 -2.52 -4.91 2.92
CA LEU A 8 -2.72 -6.33 3.25
C LEU A 8 -4.05 -6.57 3.97
N TRP A 9 -4.34 -5.77 4.97
CA TRP A 9 -5.54 -5.88 5.78
C TRP A 9 -6.81 -5.60 4.95
N LEU A 10 -6.78 -4.61 4.07
CA LEU A 10 -7.87 -4.30 3.14
C LEU A 10 -8.06 -5.42 2.11
N ALA A 11 -6.97 -5.93 1.54
CA ALA A 11 -7.03 -7.05 0.60
C ALA A 11 -7.61 -8.31 1.26
N ASP A 12 -7.21 -8.63 2.49
CA ASP A 12 -7.77 -9.77 3.23
C ASP A 12 -9.29 -9.64 3.43
N ARG A 13 -9.79 -8.43 3.70
CA ARG A 13 -11.23 -8.15 3.86
C ARG A 13 -12.05 -8.31 2.58
N VAL A 14 -11.46 -8.02 1.45
CA VAL A 14 -12.18 -8.09 0.16
C VAL A 14 -11.92 -9.40 -0.60
N TRP A 15 -11.09 -10.28 -0.07
CA TRP A 15 -10.72 -11.56 -0.69
C TRP A 15 -11.92 -12.38 -1.13
N ASP A 16 -12.97 -12.45 -0.32
CA ASP A 16 -14.14 -13.29 -0.59
C ASP A 16 -14.95 -12.83 -1.82
N PHE A 17 -14.87 -11.55 -2.19
CA PHE A 17 -15.52 -11.07 -3.41
C PHE A 17 -14.86 -11.64 -4.68
N PHE A 18 -13.54 -11.82 -4.64
CA PHE A 18 -12.79 -12.40 -5.74
C PHE A 18 -13.00 -13.93 -5.86
N GLN A 19 -13.37 -14.60 -4.77
CA GLN A 19 -13.70 -16.02 -4.80
C GLN A 19 -14.91 -16.34 -5.68
N SER A 20 -15.79 -15.40 -5.89
CA SER A 20 -16.99 -15.57 -6.74
C SER A 20 -16.70 -15.48 -8.25
N ILE A 21 -15.46 -15.09 -8.64
CA ILE A 21 -15.06 -14.96 -10.05
C ILE A 21 -14.67 -16.34 -10.61
N PRO A 22 -15.41 -16.88 -11.59
CA PRO A 22 -15.17 -18.25 -12.06
C PRO A 22 -13.80 -18.48 -12.69
N SER A 23 -13.19 -17.42 -13.26
CA SER A 23 -11.85 -17.48 -13.87
C SER A 23 -10.72 -17.56 -12.86
N LEU A 24 -11.00 -17.39 -11.56
CA LEU A 24 -10.01 -17.46 -10.50
C LEU A 24 -10.06 -18.82 -9.80
N LYS A 25 -9.01 -19.63 -9.96
CA LYS A 25 -8.87 -20.88 -9.22
C LYS A 25 -8.38 -20.61 -7.80
N MET A 26 -9.31 -20.58 -6.87
CA MET A 26 -9.03 -20.26 -5.48
C MET A 26 -8.30 -21.39 -4.76
N SER A 27 -7.20 -21.07 -4.15
CA SER A 27 -6.38 -21.96 -3.31
C SER A 27 -5.66 -21.15 -2.24
N THR A 28 -5.11 -21.81 -1.24
CA THR A 28 -4.25 -21.13 -0.24
C THR A 28 -3.07 -20.42 -0.91
N ALA A 29 -2.45 -21.03 -1.92
CA ALA A 29 -1.40 -20.39 -2.70
C ALA A 29 -1.92 -19.17 -3.47
N GLY A 30 -3.15 -19.24 -3.99
CA GLY A 30 -3.82 -18.12 -4.66
C GLY A 30 -4.05 -16.94 -3.73
N LYS A 31 -4.49 -17.18 -2.49
CA LYS A 31 -4.64 -16.11 -1.48
C LYS A 31 -3.30 -15.43 -1.19
N ILE A 32 -2.21 -16.19 -1.13
CA ILE A 32 -0.87 -15.62 -0.94
C ILE A 32 -0.51 -14.67 -2.09
N LEU A 33 -0.73 -15.07 -3.34
CA LEU A 33 -0.46 -14.22 -4.50
C LEU A 33 -1.30 -12.95 -4.51
N PHE A 34 -2.57 -13.06 -4.19
CA PHE A 34 -3.49 -11.92 -4.08
C PHE A 34 -3.01 -10.92 -3.01
N LEU A 35 -2.72 -11.39 -1.80
CA LEU A 35 -2.25 -10.54 -0.71
C LEU A 35 -0.90 -9.89 -1.02
N ILE A 36 0.03 -10.62 -1.64
CA ILE A 36 1.31 -10.04 -2.06
C ILE A 36 1.11 -9.03 -3.19
N GLY A 37 0.20 -9.31 -4.11
CA GLY A 37 -0.19 -8.37 -5.17
C GLY A 37 -0.62 -7.02 -4.62
N SER A 38 -1.36 -6.99 -3.50
CA SER A 38 -1.79 -5.74 -2.87
C SER A 38 -0.66 -4.91 -2.25
N LEU A 39 0.51 -5.49 -2.03
CA LEU A 39 1.70 -4.77 -1.54
C LEU A 39 2.69 -4.41 -2.63
N PHE A 40 2.65 -5.16 -3.72
CA PHE A 40 3.72 -5.15 -4.71
C PHE A 40 3.96 -3.79 -5.35
N PRO A 41 2.95 -2.95 -5.65
CA PRO A 41 3.18 -1.62 -6.22
C PRO A 41 4.12 -0.75 -5.39
N ASP A 42 4.01 -0.76 -4.09
CA ASP A 42 4.86 0.02 -3.18
C ASP A 42 6.31 -0.48 -3.12
N SER A 43 6.54 -1.74 -3.47
CA SER A 43 7.86 -2.37 -3.38
C SER A 43 8.93 -1.63 -4.19
N PHE A 44 8.54 -0.97 -5.26
CA PHE A 44 9.44 -0.21 -6.13
C PHE A 44 10.12 0.96 -5.41
N PHE A 45 9.45 1.58 -4.46
CA PHE A 45 9.96 2.73 -3.70
C PHE A 45 11.03 2.37 -2.67
N TYR A 46 11.18 1.10 -2.36
CA TYR A 46 12.21 0.58 -1.46
C TYR A 46 13.47 0.13 -2.19
N SER A 47 13.43 0.08 -3.51
CA SER A 47 14.60 -0.30 -4.32
C SER A 47 15.64 0.82 -4.34
N PRO A 48 16.95 0.51 -4.24
CA PRO A 48 18.01 1.50 -4.33
C PRO A 48 18.25 2.00 -5.76
N PHE A 49 17.58 1.43 -6.77
CA PHE A 49 17.79 1.78 -8.16
C PHE A 49 16.74 2.77 -8.67
N SER A 50 17.19 3.92 -9.17
CA SER A 50 16.31 4.98 -9.70
C SER A 50 15.37 4.50 -10.81
N ALA A 51 15.81 3.55 -11.65
CA ALA A 51 14.98 2.97 -12.69
C ALA A 51 13.77 2.20 -12.13
N HIS A 52 13.91 1.52 -11.00
CA HIS A 52 12.80 0.87 -10.32
C HIS A 52 11.86 1.89 -9.70
N TYR A 53 12.42 2.92 -9.04
CA TYR A 53 11.64 4.01 -8.46
C TYR A 53 10.77 4.71 -9.51
N SER A 54 11.36 5.10 -10.65
CA SER A 54 10.61 5.72 -11.76
C SER A 54 9.51 4.81 -12.32
N LEU A 55 9.72 3.50 -12.31
CA LEU A 55 8.67 2.56 -12.72
C LEU A 55 7.55 2.48 -11.69
N GLY A 56 7.88 2.58 -10.41
CA GLY A 56 6.91 2.71 -9.32
C GLY A 56 6.06 3.98 -9.46
N ASP A 57 6.69 5.13 -9.75
CA ASP A 57 5.98 6.39 -10.01
C ASP A 57 5.00 6.23 -11.18
N ASN A 58 5.48 5.74 -12.33
CA ASN A 58 4.63 5.52 -13.50
C ASN A 58 3.46 4.55 -13.21
N LEU A 59 3.69 3.54 -12.39
CA LEU A 59 2.64 2.60 -11.99
C LEU A 59 1.59 3.29 -11.13
N HIS A 60 1.97 4.19 -10.22
CA HIS A 60 1.05 4.94 -9.37
C HIS A 60 0.33 6.09 -10.10
N GLU A 61 0.78 6.50 -11.29
CA GLU A 61 -0.02 7.37 -12.17
C GLU A 61 -1.35 6.72 -12.61
N LEU A 62 -1.44 5.38 -12.51
CA LEU A 62 -2.66 4.61 -12.78
C LEU A 62 -3.51 4.35 -11.53
N GLU A 63 -3.37 5.13 -10.46
CA GLU A 63 -4.14 4.90 -9.24
C GLU A 63 -5.68 4.90 -9.46
N GLY A 64 -6.39 4.29 -8.54
CA GLY A 64 -7.84 4.18 -8.62
C GLY A 64 -8.33 3.28 -9.75
N LYS A 65 -9.38 3.72 -10.45
CA LYS A 65 -10.01 2.95 -11.54
C LYS A 65 -9.15 2.84 -12.79
N ALA A 66 -8.17 3.72 -12.99
CA ALA A 66 -7.34 3.70 -14.21
C ALA A 66 -6.56 2.39 -14.32
N PHE A 67 -5.95 1.90 -13.22
CA PHE A 67 -5.28 0.61 -13.22
C PHE A 67 -6.24 -0.54 -13.51
N TYR A 68 -7.42 -0.53 -12.89
CA TYR A 68 -8.45 -1.53 -13.13
C TYR A 68 -8.83 -1.62 -14.61
N GLU A 69 -9.05 -0.48 -15.30
CA GLU A 69 -9.42 -0.46 -16.71
C GLU A 69 -8.27 -0.97 -17.62
N VAL A 70 -7.03 -0.60 -17.32
CA VAL A 70 -5.86 -1.12 -18.05
C VAL A 70 -5.77 -2.65 -17.93
N VAL A 71 -5.91 -3.19 -16.73
CA VAL A 71 -5.83 -4.63 -16.52
C VAL A 71 -7.00 -5.35 -17.17
N LYS A 72 -8.25 -4.90 -16.97
CA LYS A 72 -9.46 -5.48 -17.54
C LYS A 72 -9.43 -5.49 -19.08
N GLY A 73 -9.03 -4.37 -19.67
CA GLY A 73 -9.06 -4.20 -21.13
C GLY A 73 -7.92 -4.90 -21.88
N ASN A 74 -6.75 -5.03 -21.27
CA ASN A 74 -5.54 -5.39 -22.02
C ASN A 74 -4.87 -6.68 -21.50
N ILE A 75 -4.99 -7.00 -20.22
CA ILE A 75 -4.15 -8.02 -19.59
C ILE A 75 -4.96 -9.21 -19.08
N TRP A 76 -6.13 -8.97 -18.54
CA TRP A 76 -6.92 -9.99 -17.85
C TRP A 76 -7.16 -11.26 -18.67
N ASN A 77 -7.50 -11.10 -19.94
CA ASN A 77 -7.83 -12.24 -20.83
C ASN A 77 -6.60 -13.08 -21.24
N ILE A 78 -5.40 -12.51 -21.16
CA ILE A 78 -4.14 -13.21 -21.50
C ILE A 78 -3.34 -13.64 -20.26
N ALA A 79 -3.86 -13.36 -19.08
CA ALA A 79 -3.23 -13.72 -17.81
C ALA A 79 -3.62 -15.14 -17.38
N THR A 80 -2.65 -15.86 -16.81
CA THR A 80 -2.90 -17.15 -16.15
C THR A 80 -3.75 -16.96 -14.89
N PRO A 81 -4.38 -18.01 -14.33
CA PRO A 81 -5.12 -17.90 -13.08
C PRO A 81 -4.29 -17.32 -11.92
N GLU A 82 -3.03 -17.68 -11.81
CA GLU A 82 -2.11 -17.15 -10.78
C GLU A 82 -1.79 -15.68 -11.00
N GLU A 83 -1.55 -15.27 -12.25
CA GLU A 83 -1.34 -13.88 -12.62
C GLU A 83 -2.60 -13.04 -12.37
N LYS A 84 -3.80 -13.56 -12.65
CA LYS A 84 -5.07 -12.89 -12.35
C LYS A 84 -5.22 -12.62 -10.86
N LEU A 85 -4.86 -13.57 -10.00
CA LEU A 85 -4.91 -13.40 -8.55
C LEU A 85 -3.94 -12.31 -8.08
N PHE A 86 -2.73 -12.28 -8.61
CA PHE A 86 -1.76 -11.24 -8.31
C PHE A 86 -2.21 -9.87 -8.80
N LEU A 87 -2.72 -9.78 -10.03
CA LEU A 87 -3.31 -8.56 -10.61
C LEU A 87 -4.52 -8.06 -9.81
N ALA A 88 -5.39 -8.97 -9.37
CA ALA A 88 -6.52 -8.62 -8.52
C ALA A 88 -6.05 -7.99 -7.20
N GLY A 89 -4.98 -8.52 -6.60
CA GLY A 89 -4.32 -7.89 -5.46
C GLY A 89 -3.80 -6.48 -5.78
N MET A 90 -3.10 -6.30 -6.90
CA MET A 90 -2.66 -4.97 -7.33
C MET A 90 -3.84 -4.01 -7.56
N MET A 91 -4.95 -4.49 -8.13
CA MET A 91 -6.17 -3.69 -8.26
C MET A 91 -6.67 -3.18 -6.90
N THR A 92 -6.69 -4.04 -5.87
CA THR A 92 -7.12 -3.59 -4.53
C THR A 92 -6.22 -2.52 -3.96
N HIS A 93 -4.91 -2.57 -4.22
CA HIS A 93 -3.96 -1.53 -3.85
C HIS A 93 -4.34 -0.19 -4.48
N PHE A 94 -4.40 -0.12 -5.81
CA PHE A 94 -4.68 1.14 -6.51
C PHE A 94 -6.08 1.68 -6.24
N LEU A 95 -7.07 0.82 -6.02
CA LEU A 95 -8.41 1.25 -5.60
C LEU A 95 -8.38 1.86 -4.19
N ALA A 96 -7.56 1.32 -3.29
CA ALA A 96 -7.36 1.90 -1.97
C ALA A 96 -6.69 3.27 -2.07
N ASP A 97 -5.61 3.40 -2.83
CA ASP A 97 -4.92 4.67 -3.04
C ASP A 97 -5.88 5.72 -3.62
N GLY A 98 -6.57 5.38 -4.70
CA GLY A 98 -7.55 6.29 -5.31
C GLY A 98 -8.73 6.65 -4.39
N HIS A 99 -9.03 5.84 -3.39
CA HIS A 99 -10.09 6.11 -2.41
C HIS A 99 -9.61 7.06 -1.29
N TRP A 100 -8.40 6.85 -0.75
CA TRP A 100 -7.91 7.61 0.40
C TRP A 100 -7.04 8.82 0.05
N HIS A 101 -6.20 8.73 -1.00
CA HIS A 101 -5.23 9.79 -1.34
C HIS A 101 -5.84 11.17 -1.55
N PRO A 102 -6.99 11.34 -2.23
CA PRO A 102 -7.57 12.67 -2.40
C PRO A 102 -7.79 13.37 -1.05
N THR A 103 -8.32 12.63 -0.06
CA THR A 103 -8.59 13.19 1.27
C THR A 103 -7.31 13.34 2.10
N ILE A 104 -6.41 12.36 2.07
CA ILE A 104 -5.12 12.42 2.77
C ILE A 104 -4.28 13.59 2.24
N ASN A 105 -4.20 13.77 0.92
CA ASN A 105 -3.43 14.85 0.30
C ASN A 105 -3.95 16.23 0.69
N ASP A 106 -5.28 16.41 0.69
CA ASP A 106 -5.89 17.68 1.06
C ASP A 106 -5.63 18.00 2.54
N VAL A 107 -5.79 17.03 3.45
CA VAL A 107 -5.47 17.20 4.87
C VAL A 107 -3.99 17.46 5.08
N ALA A 108 -3.10 16.72 4.42
CA ALA A 108 -1.65 16.88 4.54
C ALA A 108 -1.18 18.26 4.06
N GLN A 109 -1.79 18.79 3.00
CA GLN A 109 -1.52 20.14 2.52
C GLN A 109 -1.94 21.18 3.55
N GLN A 110 -3.17 21.09 4.09
CA GLN A 110 -3.65 22.00 5.12
C GLN A 110 -2.76 21.99 6.39
N MET A 111 -2.27 20.82 6.77
CA MET A 111 -1.34 20.68 7.89
C MET A 111 0.01 21.35 7.60
N ALA A 112 0.55 21.18 6.40
CA ALA A 112 1.80 21.82 6.00
C ALA A 112 1.71 23.36 6.00
N GLU A 113 0.53 23.91 5.66
CA GLU A 113 0.26 25.35 5.63
C GLU A 113 -0.01 25.94 7.01
N LYS A 114 -0.68 25.21 7.90
CA LYS A 114 -1.24 25.76 9.15
C LYS A 114 -0.46 25.38 10.42
N LEU A 115 0.24 24.24 10.41
CA LEU A 115 0.94 23.76 11.60
C LEU A 115 2.37 24.32 11.71
N PRO A 116 2.80 24.72 12.92
CA PRO A 116 4.17 25.15 13.15
C PRO A 116 5.14 23.97 12.97
N GLY A 117 6.33 24.24 12.45
CA GLY A 117 7.40 23.23 12.30
C GLY A 117 7.97 23.11 10.91
N GLY A 118 7.30 23.67 9.88
CA GLY A 118 7.86 23.75 8.52
C GLY A 118 8.01 22.40 7.81
N PHE A 119 7.25 21.38 8.24
CA PHE A 119 7.26 20.08 7.59
C PHE A 119 6.53 20.13 6.25
N SER A 120 6.99 19.33 5.28
CA SER A 120 6.38 19.26 3.95
C SER A 120 5.04 18.53 3.96
N GLN A 121 4.23 18.77 2.93
CA GLN A 121 3.01 18.00 2.69
C GLN A 121 3.31 16.49 2.66
N VAL A 122 4.40 16.06 2.04
CA VAL A 122 4.80 14.63 1.97
C VAL A 122 5.05 14.05 3.38
N PHE A 123 5.61 14.85 4.30
CA PHE A 123 5.78 14.42 5.69
C PHE A 123 4.42 14.15 6.35
N TYR A 124 3.48 15.09 6.24
CA TYR A 124 2.16 14.94 6.84
C TYR A 124 1.33 13.84 6.17
N HIS A 125 1.45 13.67 4.87
CA HIS A 125 0.83 12.56 4.13
C HIS A 125 1.25 11.20 4.74
N ARG A 126 2.56 10.95 4.84
CA ARG A 126 3.10 9.71 5.43
C ARG A 126 2.74 9.54 6.90
N LEU A 127 2.63 10.64 7.62
CA LEU A 127 2.24 10.63 9.03
C LEU A 127 0.78 10.20 9.19
N LEU A 128 -0.13 10.74 8.38
CA LEU A 128 -1.55 10.36 8.35
C LEU A 128 -1.73 8.87 8.04
N GLU A 129 -1.01 8.35 7.06
CA GLU A 129 -1.05 6.91 6.73
C GLU A 129 -0.55 6.04 7.87
N SER A 130 0.49 6.49 8.58
CA SER A 130 1.00 5.76 9.76
C SER A 130 -0.01 5.72 10.90
N PHE A 131 -0.73 6.83 11.11
CA PHE A 131 -1.81 6.86 12.09
C PHE A 131 -3.00 6.02 11.66
N MET A 132 -3.35 6.04 10.37
CA MET A 132 -4.40 5.18 9.81
C MET A 132 -4.09 3.71 10.09
N GLN A 133 -2.85 3.27 9.84
CA GLN A 133 -2.43 1.91 10.15
C GLN A 133 -2.57 1.60 11.65
N ALA A 134 -2.08 2.48 12.51
CA ALA A 134 -2.13 2.27 13.96
C ALA A 134 -3.57 2.24 14.50
N HIS A 135 -4.47 3.00 13.88
CA HIS A 135 -5.87 3.08 14.27
C HIS A 135 -6.71 1.90 13.78
N LEU A 136 -6.50 1.47 12.53
CA LEU A 136 -7.30 0.42 11.90
C LEU A 136 -6.85 -1.00 12.27
N ILE A 137 -5.58 -1.16 12.62
CA ILE A 137 -4.98 -2.49 12.81
C ILE A 137 -4.20 -2.51 14.12
N ASP A 138 -4.63 -3.35 15.05
CA ASP A 138 -3.92 -3.53 16.31
C ASP A 138 -2.49 -4.05 16.11
N ARG A 139 -1.63 -3.75 17.06
CA ARG A 139 -0.21 -4.06 16.98
C ARG A 139 0.11 -5.57 16.86
N PRO A 140 -0.53 -6.46 17.63
CA PRO A 140 -0.32 -7.89 17.47
C PRO A 140 -0.61 -8.36 16.04
N LYS A 141 -1.64 -7.81 15.39
CA LYS A 141 -2.00 -8.14 14.02
C LYS A 141 -1.00 -7.60 13.01
N GLN A 142 -0.48 -6.39 13.23
CA GLN A 142 0.62 -5.85 12.41
C GLN A 142 1.86 -6.75 12.47
N ASP A 143 2.27 -7.18 13.67
CA ASP A 143 3.43 -8.07 13.87
C ASP A 143 3.20 -9.45 13.24
N GLU A 144 1.96 -9.97 13.27
CA GLU A 144 1.57 -11.19 12.56
C GLU A 144 1.75 -11.05 11.05
N TRP A 145 1.28 -9.95 10.45
CA TRP A 145 1.43 -9.68 9.03
C TRP A 145 2.90 -9.57 8.60
N ILE A 146 3.75 -8.92 9.39
CA ILE A 146 5.19 -8.81 9.11
C ILE A 146 5.87 -10.19 9.12
N LYS A 147 5.52 -11.06 10.06
CA LYS A 147 6.03 -12.45 10.09
C LYS A 147 5.54 -13.24 8.89
N TRP A 148 4.27 -13.10 8.55
CA TRP A 148 3.66 -13.76 7.39
C TRP A 148 4.35 -13.35 6.08
N LEU A 149 4.63 -12.07 5.88
CA LEU A 149 5.35 -11.55 4.73
C LEU A 149 6.71 -12.22 4.57
N GLY A 150 7.48 -12.28 5.63
CA GLY A 150 8.80 -12.91 5.60
C GLY A 150 8.81 -14.39 5.20
N SER A 151 7.69 -15.07 5.33
CA SER A 151 7.54 -16.47 4.92
C SER A 151 6.96 -16.66 3.53
N ASN A 152 6.36 -15.60 2.96
CA ASN A 152 5.56 -15.74 1.75
C ASN A 152 5.97 -14.81 0.60
N TYR A 153 6.59 -13.66 0.88
CA TYR A 153 6.78 -12.60 -0.11
C TYR A 153 7.55 -13.10 -1.35
N THR A 154 8.61 -13.85 -1.15
CA THR A 154 9.43 -14.39 -2.25
C THR A 154 8.70 -15.39 -3.14
N LYS A 155 7.59 -15.99 -2.67
CA LYS A 155 6.79 -16.95 -3.45
C LYS A 155 6.13 -16.29 -4.67
N ALA A 156 5.93 -14.98 -4.65
CA ALA A 156 5.34 -14.25 -5.75
C ALA A 156 6.33 -13.86 -6.86
N ILE A 157 7.64 -14.03 -6.67
CA ILE A 157 8.66 -13.59 -7.64
C ILE A 157 8.37 -14.08 -9.08
N PRO A 158 8.08 -15.38 -9.33
CA PRO A 158 7.82 -15.83 -10.69
C PRO A 158 6.60 -15.12 -11.32
N VAL A 159 5.50 -15.04 -10.59
CA VAL A 159 4.26 -14.42 -11.06
C VAL A 159 4.43 -12.91 -11.24
N ALA A 160 5.06 -12.22 -10.30
CA ALA A 160 5.35 -10.80 -10.40
C ALA A 160 6.21 -10.48 -11.63
N THR A 161 7.20 -11.33 -11.96
CA THR A 161 8.03 -11.16 -13.16
C THR A 161 7.20 -11.20 -14.43
N THR A 162 6.31 -12.19 -14.58
CA THR A 162 5.49 -12.34 -15.79
C THR A 162 4.39 -11.27 -15.87
N VAL A 163 3.81 -10.89 -14.75
CA VAL A 163 2.82 -9.79 -14.67
C VAL A 163 3.47 -8.47 -15.08
N MET A 164 4.64 -8.15 -14.53
CA MET A 164 5.33 -6.91 -14.89
C MET A 164 5.75 -6.86 -16.36
N ALA A 165 6.16 -7.98 -16.95
CA ALA A 165 6.43 -8.04 -18.39
C ALA A 165 5.21 -7.68 -19.25
N LYS A 166 3.99 -8.00 -18.77
CA LYS A 166 2.73 -7.64 -19.46
C LYS A 166 2.29 -6.21 -19.17
N LEU A 167 2.60 -5.66 -17.98
CA LEU A 167 2.19 -4.32 -17.55
C LEU A 167 3.09 -3.21 -18.11
N VAL A 168 4.41 -3.42 -18.19
CA VAL A 168 5.40 -2.43 -18.60
C VAL A 168 5.03 -1.66 -19.87
N PRO A 169 4.47 -2.29 -20.93
CA PRO A 169 4.04 -1.56 -22.14
C PRO A 169 2.97 -0.49 -21.90
N PHE A 170 2.16 -0.63 -20.84
CA PHE A 170 1.03 0.25 -20.53
C PHE A 170 1.37 1.35 -19.51
N ILE A 171 2.48 1.21 -18.79
CA ILE A 171 2.92 2.16 -17.76
C ILE A 171 4.13 3.00 -18.18
N GLY A 172 4.39 3.12 -19.48
CA GLY A 172 5.48 3.95 -20.01
C GLY A 172 6.89 3.43 -19.70
N GLY A 173 7.02 2.20 -19.25
CA GLY A 173 8.30 1.58 -18.96
C GLY A 173 9.09 1.28 -20.24
N ARG A 174 10.37 1.65 -20.27
CA ARG A 174 11.27 1.40 -21.42
C ARG A 174 12.00 0.06 -21.33
N ARG A 175 11.98 -0.59 -20.19
CA ARG A 175 12.75 -1.81 -19.91
C ARG A 175 11.89 -2.86 -19.20
N ASN A 176 11.89 -4.07 -19.72
CA ASN A 176 11.33 -5.20 -19.01
C ASN A 176 12.18 -5.53 -17.76
N LEU A 177 11.50 -5.79 -16.66
CA LEU A 177 12.12 -6.22 -15.43
C LEU A 177 12.51 -7.70 -15.53
N SER A 178 13.75 -8.02 -15.20
CA SER A 178 14.20 -9.40 -15.05
C SER A 178 13.71 -9.98 -13.72
N THR A 179 13.76 -11.31 -13.59
CA THR A 179 13.51 -11.98 -12.30
C THR A 179 14.49 -11.52 -11.22
N GLY A 180 15.71 -11.12 -11.60
CA GLY A 180 16.70 -10.53 -10.69
C GLY A 180 16.25 -9.18 -10.14
N ASP A 181 15.72 -8.30 -11.00
CA ASP A 181 15.18 -7.00 -10.59
C ASP A 181 14.01 -7.17 -9.61
N ILE A 182 13.05 -8.06 -9.94
CA ILE A 182 11.91 -8.35 -9.06
C ILE A 182 12.37 -8.91 -7.72
N ARG A 183 13.38 -9.78 -7.70
CA ARG A 183 13.94 -10.32 -6.45
C ARG A 183 14.56 -9.23 -5.58
N ILE A 184 15.28 -8.28 -6.17
CA ILE A 184 15.86 -7.15 -5.45
C ILE A 184 14.76 -6.24 -4.89
N ILE A 185 13.75 -5.90 -5.69
CA ILE A 185 12.62 -5.08 -5.28
C ILE A 185 11.93 -5.69 -4.06
N ILE A 186 11.55 -6.96 -4.13
CA ILE A 186 10.88 -7.69 -3.04
C ILE A 186 11.77 -7.78 -1.80
N PHE A 187 13.06 -8.11 -1.97
CA PHE A 187 14.00 -8.22 -0.85
C PHE A 187 14.19 -6.89 -0.11
N CYS A 188 14.37 -5.80 -0.85
CA CYS A 188 14.54 -4.47 -0.25
C CYS A 188 13.27 -4.05 0.49
N HIS A 189 12.10 -4.27 -0.08
CA HIS A 189 10.82 -3.96 0.56
C HIS A 189 10.63 -4.77 1.85
N GLU A 190 10.77 -6.09 1.80
CA GLU A 190 10.64 -6.97 2.97
C GLU A 190 11.59 -6.56 4.10
N THR A 191 12.87 -6.31 3.76
CA THR A 191 13.89 -5.90 4.74
C THR A 191 13.54 -4.56 5.37
N SER A 192 13.08 -3.60 4.58
CA SER A 192 12.66 -2.29 5.07
C SER A 192 11.46 -2.39 6.01
N LEU A 193 10.43 -3.16 5.64
CA LEU A 193 9.26 -3.37 6.49
C LEU A 193 9.62 -3.99 7.83
N ARG A 194 10.43 -5.05 7.82
CA ARG A 194 10.91 -5.69 9.05
C ARG A 194 11.69 -4.73 9.94
N SER A 195 12.54 -3.90 9.34
CA SER A 195 13.33 -2.90 10.08
C SER A 195 12.44 -1.84 10.69
N LEU A 196 11.52 -1.23 9.91
CA LEU A 196 10.63 -0.17 10.36
C LEU A 196 9.68 -0.63 11.48
N HIS A 197 9.24 -1.89 11.44
CA HIS A 197 8.37 -2.48 12.46
C HIS A 197 9.12 -3.11 13.63
N SER A 198 10.46 -3.08 13.64
CA SER A 198 11.24 -3.61 14.76
C SER A 198 10.99 -2.82 16.05
N SER A 199 11.10 -3.48 17.20
CA SER A 199 10.99 -2.82 18.52
C SER A 199 12.01 -1.70 18.67
N VAL A 200 13.23 -1.93 18.18
CA VAL A 200 14.33 -0.95 18.25
C VAL A 200 13.98 0.34 17.49
N MET A 201 13.43 0.23 16.29
CA MET A 201 13.05 1.43 15.50
C MET A 201 11.88 2.16 16.15
N ARG A 202 10.91 1.43 16.70
CA ARG A 202 9.77 2.01 17.42
C ARG A 202 10.20 2.78 18.67
N GLU A 203 11.07 2.18 19.49
CA GLU A 203 11.59 2.83 20.69
C GLU A 203 12.43 4.09 20.38
N ARG A 204 13.12 4.09 19.23
CA ARG A 204 13.93 5.22 18.79
C ARG A 204 13.19 6.25 17.95
N ARG A 205 11.89 6.07 17.71
CA ARG A 205 11.09 6.96 16.86
C ARG A 205 11.23 8.42 17.25
N GLU A 206 11.10 8.74 18.52
CA GLU A 206 11.24 10.11 19.03
C GLU A 206 12.63 10.69 18.75
N TRP A 207 13.67 9.86 18.88
CA TRP A 207 15.02 10.27 18.53
C TRP A 207 15.13 10.61 17.03
N PHE A 208 14.51 9.82 16.14
CA PHE A 208 14.50 10.10 14.70
C PHE A 208 13.77 11.40 14.38
N VAL A 209 12.66 11.69 15.04
CA VAL A 209 11.88 12.93 14.86
C VAL A 209 12.72 14.17 15.19
N THR A 210 13.60 14.09 16.19
CA THR A 210 14.45 15.22 16.63
C THR A 210 15.65 15.49 15.73
N LYS A 211 15.99 14.59 14.80
CA LYS A 211 17.16 14.72 13.93
C LYS A 211 16.76 15.12 12.52
N PRO A 212 17.19 16.31 12.02
CA PRO A 212 16.79 16.81 10.70
C PRO A 212 17.00 15.82 9.55
N VAL A 213 18.12 15.07 9.59
CA VAL A 213 18.48 14.09 8.55
C VAL A 213 17.48 12.92 8.50
N PHE A 214 16.83 12.59 9.62
CA PHE A 214 15.91 11.45 9.73
C PHE A 214 14.45 11.85 9.80
N GLN A 215 14.14 13.15 9.83
CA GLN A 215 12.74 13.62 9.88
C GLN A 215 11.87 13.05 8.76
N SER A 216 12.42 12.90 7.55
CA SER A 216 11.71 12.32 6.42
C SER A 216 11.34 10.84 6.60
N PHE A 217 12.06 10.12 7.47
CA PHE A 217 11.82 8.70 7.75
C PHE A 217 10.95 8.45 8.97
N SER A 218 10.88 9.42 9.89
CA SER A 218 10.15 9.24 11.14
C SER A 218 8.66 8.93 10.96
N PRO A 219 7.96 9.48 9.94
CA PRO A 219 6.56 9.12 9.67
C PRO A 219 6.37 7.67 9.22
N LEU A 220 7.42 7.02 8.71
CA LEU A 220 7.35 5.63 8.27
C LEU A 220 7.38 4.63 9.44
N ILE A 221 7.80 5.08 10.63
CA ILE A 221 7.87 4.26 11.82
C ILE A 221 6.51 4.36 12.53
N PRO A 222 5.80 3.25 12.74
CA PRO A 222 4.51 3.28 13.42
C PRO A 222 4.60 3.94 14.79
N PRO A 223 3.62 4.76 15.20
CA PRO A 223 3.61 5.40 16.50
C PRO A 223 3.62 4.35 17.62
N PRO A 224 4.31 4.61 18.76
CA PRO A 224 4.47 3.62 19.82
C PRO A 224 3.18 3.35 20.61
N ASN A 225 2.25 4.30 20.65
CA ASN A 225 1.01 4.21 21.43
C ASN A 225 -0.10 5.12 20.88
N ASP A 226 -1.31 4.94 21.42
CA ASP A 226 -2.50 5.73 21.06
C ASP A 226 -2.43 7.17 21.54
N ASP A 227 -1.59 7.50 22.57
CA ASP A 227 -1.49 8.86 23.10
C ASP A 227 -0.94 9.83 22.07
N LEU A 228 -0.02 9.37 21.23
CA LEU A 228 0.51 10.19 20.14
C LEU A 228 -0.55 10.47 19.09
N TYR A 229 -1.39 9.47 18.78
CA TYR A 229 -2.54 9.63 17.91
C TYR A 229 -3.55 10.63 18.49
N ASN A 230 -3.92 10.49 19.77
CA ASN A 230 -4.84 11.40 20.45
C ASN A 230 -4.30 12.83 20.50
N THR A 231 -3.02 13.00 20.79
CA THR A 231 -2.35 14.31 20.78
C THR A 231 -2.39 14.92 19.38
N PHE A 232 -2.13 14.12 18.36
CA PHE A 232 -2.16 14.53 16.97
C PHE A 232 -3.55 14.95 16.52
N THR A 233 -4.59 14.14 16.80
CA THR A 233 -5.97 14.45 16.45
C THR A 233 -6.50 15.69 17.17
N ALA A 234 -6.08 15.91 18.42
CA ALA A 234 -6.42 17.13 19.18
C ALA A 234 -5.74 18.39 18.63
N SER A 235 -4.59 18.26 17.95
CA SER A 235 -3.88 19.40 17.36
C SER A 235 -4.38 19.80 15.97
N ILE A 236 -5.25 18.98 15.35
CA ILE A 236 -5.81 19.25 14.02
C ILE A 236 -6.99 20.21 14.17
N PRO A 237 -7.10 21.28 13.35
CA PRO A 237 -8.23 22.18 13.38
C PRO A 237 -9.57 21.45 13.24
N ALA A 238 -10.59 21.90 13.99
CA ALA A 238 -11.91 21.26 14.08
C ALA A 238 -12.68 21.13 12.74
N GLU A 239 -12.22 21.76 11.66
CA GLU A 239 -12.73 21.61 10.29
C GLU A 239 -12.40 20.26 9.66
N SER A 240 -11.71 19.38 10.38
CA SER A 240 -11.24 18.11 9.87
C SER A 240 -12.27 16.98 9.98
N HIS A 241 -13.52 17.20 9.57
CA HIS A 241 -14.45 16.10 9.23
C HIS A 241 -13.78 15.06 8.30
N LYS A 242 -12.87 15.54 7.45
CA LYS A 242 -12.05 14.72 6.56
C LYS A 242 -11.10 13.80 7.31
N VAL A 243 -10.45 14.26 8.39
CA VAL A 243 -9.57 13.43 9.22
C VAL A 243 -10.38 12.35 9.93
N ALA A 244 -11.51 12.72 10.54
CA ALA A 244 -12.40 11.75 11.15
C ALA A 244 -12.89 10.71 10.14
N TYR A 245 -13.14 11.11 8.87
CA TYR A 245 -13.52 10.20 7.80
C TYR A 245 -12.37 9.25 7.42
N ILE A 246 -11.13 9.73 7.24
CA ILE A 246 -9.96 8.87 6.92
C ILE A 246 -9.84 7.69 7.90
N PHE A 247 -10.11 7.92 9.17
CA PHE A 247 -9.98 6.92 10.23
C PHE A 247 -11.29 6.19 10.58
N SER A 248 -12.39 6.48 9.88
CA SER A 248 -13.69 5.89 10.20
C SER A 248 -13.85 4.48 9.63
N HIS A 249 -14.66 3.67 10.30
CA HIS A 249 -15.12 2.40 9.74
C HIS A 249 -15.95 2.61 8.47
N GLN A 250 -16.65 3.75 8.34
CA GLN A 250 -17.41 4.09 7.14
C GLN A 250 -16.55 4.16 5.89
N THR A 251 -15.36 4.76 5.97
CA THR A 251 -14.41 4.81 4.84
C THR A 251 -13.99 3.41 4.39
N VAL A 252 -13.78 2.51 5.35
CA VAL A 252 -13.44 1.11 5.03
C VAL A 252 -14.61 0.40 4.35
N GLU A 253 -15.85 0.63 4.81
CA GLU A 253 -17.05 0.07 4.19
C GLU A 253 -17.27 0.61 2.78
N ASP A 254 -17.07 1.91 2.56
CA ASP A 254 -17.17 2.54 1.24
C ASP A 254 -16.17 1.93 0.25
N TYR A 255 -14.92 1.70 0.71
CA TYR A 255 -13.92 0.99 -0.08
C TYR A 255 -14.33 -0.46 -0.38
N VAL A 256 -14.79 -1.20 0.62
CA VAL A 256 -15.24 -2.60 0.45
C VAL A 256 -16.37 -2.68 -0.57
N ASN A 257 -17.32 -1.76 -0.51
CA ASN A 257 -18.43 -1.66 -1.48
C ASN A 257 -17.93 -1.35 -2.90
N LEU A 258 -16.96 -0.44 -3.04
CA LEU A 258 -16.32 -0.12 -4.32
C LEU A 258 -15.67 -1.37 -4.93
N VAL A 259 -14.83 -2.08 -4.17
CA VAL A 259 -14.16 -3.31 -4.64
C VAL A 259 -15.17 -4.39 -4.99
N SER A 260 -16.20 -4.60 -4.16
CA SER A 260 -17.27 -5.56 -4.43
C SER A 260 -18.01 -5.26 -5.73
N SER A 261 -18.27 -3.98 -6.02
CA SER A 261 -18.90 -3.58 -7.29
C SER A 261 -18.00 -3.91 -8.49
N LEU A 262 -16.74 -3.52 -8.44
CA LEU A 262 -15.80 -3.70 -9.55
C LEU A 262 -15.40 -5.16 -9.77
N SER A 263 -15.33 -5.97 -8.72
CA SER A 263 -14.99 -7.40 -8.85
C SER A 263 -16.01 -8.15 -9.68
N ARG A 264 -17.30 -7.76 -9.64
CA ARG A 264 -18.39 -8.35 -10.45
C ARG A 264 -18.29 -8.03 -11.94
N GLU A 265 -17.52 -7.03 -12.32
CA GLU A 265 -17.33 -6.63 -13.71
C GLU A 265 -16.14 -7.35 -14.37
N LEU A 266 -15.34 -8.09 -13.60
CA LEU A 266 -14.24 -8.90 -14.14
C LEU A 266 -14.78 -10.14 -14.83
N PRO A 267 -14.30 -10.47 -16.05
CA PRO A 267 -14.78 -11.61 -16.83
C PRO A 267 -14.30 -12.97 -16.28
#